data_a9ebf0d9b608fd37b047715931866ac0
#
_entry.id   a9ebf0d9b608fd37b047715931866ac0
#
_cell.length_a   1.000
_cell.length_b   1.000
_cell.length_c   1.000
_cell.angle_alpha   90.00
_cell.angle_beta   90.00
_cell.angle_gamma   90.00
#
_symmetry.space_group_name_H-M   'P 1'
#
loop_
_entity.id
_entity.type
_entity.pdbx_description
1 polymer ?
#
loop_
_entity_poly.entity_id
_entity_poly.type
_entity_poly.pdbx_seq_one_letter_code
_entity_poly.pdbx_strand_id
1 'polypeptide(L)'
;VKHLILAGCFDKIENVKSLPERYRILCVAAKELGFDLKEEDFPSDMTDKHYFWSMLQIKVSGIGSVDYRRIYDNSEAKQHIRGRASYMTIKDAFLKESEGKRIAVCATVLEHDEVEYQDKKTGEKKTFCKLKLQQNNDIIELVMWDDFYKANRDKVIQSKNKMIIVSAIIKYSDYSGCHCLQTYKSSMLFNV
;
A
#
# COMPACT_ATOMS: atom_id res chain seq x y z
N VAL A 1 2.09 15.96 14.46
CA VAL A 1 3.11 16.92 13.99
C VAL A 1 4.34 16.20 13.47
N LYS A 2 5.00 15.29 14.25
CA LYS A 2 6.22 14.56 13.87
C LYS A 2 6.14 13.96 12.45
N HIS A 3 5.11 13.18 12.16
CA HIS A 3 4.97 12.53 10.85
C HIS A 3 4.72 13.52 9.71
N LEU A 4 4.04 14.64 9.97
CA LEU A 4 3.84 15.71 8.99
C LEU A 4 5.17 16.35 8.61
N ILE A 5 6.03 16.65 9.57
CA ILE A 5 7.35 17.23 9.32
C ILE A 5 8.22 16.24 8.54
N LEU A 6 8.34 15.00 9.02
CA LEU A 6 9.19 13.99 8.38
C LEU A 6 8.70 13.61 6.98
N ALA A 7 7.41 13.71 6.70
CA ALA A 7 6.84 13.50 5.37
C ALA A 7 6.98 14.72 4.43
N GLY A 8 7.53 15.83 4.91
CA GLY A 8 7.80 17.01 4.10
C GLY A 8 6.60 17.93 3.85
N CYS A 9 5.56 17.86 4.69
CA CYS A 9 4.38 18.72 4.53
C CYS A 9 4.71 20.22 4.69
N PHE A 10 5.82 20.54 5.32
CA PHE A 10 6.30 21.92 5.56
C PHE A 10 7.43 22.35 4.63
N ASP A 11 7.90 21.47 3.74
CA ASP A 11 9.09 21.73 2.90
C ASP A 11 8.98 22.99 2.05
N LYS A 12 7.79 23.28 1.53
CA LYS A 12 7.55 24.50 0.74
C LYS A 12 7.57 25.77 1.57
N ILE A 13 7.19 25.69 2.82
CA ILE A 13 7.12 26.84 3.75
C ILE A 13 8.54 27.17 4.24
N GLU A 14 9.29 26.14 4.62
CA GLU A 14 10.62 26.26 5.23
C GLU A 14 11.77 26.10 4.23
N ASN A 15 11.47 25.94 2.94
CA ASN A 15 12.44 25.67 1.88
C ASN A 15 13.39 24.50 2.16
N VAL A 16 12.84 23.42 2.70
CA VAL A 16 13.56 22.22 3.14
C VAL A 16 13.75 21.26 1.97
N LYS A 17 14.91 20.61 1.88
CA LYS A 17 15.27 19.72 0.77
C LYS A 17 15.70 18.32 1.19
N SER A 18 15.89 18.09 2.49
CA SER A 18 16.47 16.84 2.97
C SER A 18 15.84 16.34 4.29
N LEU A 19 16.00 15.04 4.58
CA LEU A 19 15.57 14.47 5.86
C LEU A 19 16.26 15.08 7.09
N PRO A 20 17.59 15.35 7.08
CA PRO A 20 18.24 16.05 8.19
C PRO A 20 17.64 17.43 8.45
N GLU A 21 17.32 18.20 7.41
CA GLU A 21 16.68 19.51 7.57
C GLU A 21 15.26 19.37 8.17
N ARG A 22 14.49 18.37 7.75
CA ARG A 22 13.18 18.07 8.34
C ARG A 22 13.31 17.70 9.82
N TYR A 23 14.33 16.93 10.18
CA TYR A 23 14.56 16.56 11.58
C TYR A 23 14.94 17.80 12.42
N ARG A 24 15.73 18.72 11.90
CA ARG A 24 16.02 20.01 12.56
C ARG A 24 14.75 20.80 12.84
N ILE A 25 13.84 20.91 11.89
CA ILE A 25 12.52 21.53 12.09
C ILE A 25 11.73 20.81 13.18
N LEU A 26 11.79 19.47 13.18
CA LEU A 26 11.14 18.69 14.23
C LEU A 26 11.70 19.02 15.63
N CYS A 27 13.01 19.18 15.75
CA CYS A 27 13.65 19.57 17.02
C CYS A 27 13.18 20.96 17.49
N VAL A 28 13.12 21.93 16.57
CA VAL A 28 12.58 23.28 16.88
C VAL A 28 11.13 23.18 17.35
N ALA A 29 10.27 22.49 16.61
CA ALA A 29 8.86 22.33 16.97
C ALA A 29 8.68 21.56 18.30
N ALA A 30 9.52 20.57 18.56
CA ALA A 30 9.51 19.82 19.81
C ALA A 30 9.87 20.71 21.01
N LYS A 31 10.89 21.54 20.88
CA LYS A 31 11.32 22.49 21.90
C LYS A 31 10.21 23.48 22.28
N GLU A 32 9.49 24.01 21.27
CA GLU A 32 8.35 24.90 21.50
C GLU A 32 7.18 24.19 22.25
N LEU A 33 7.08 22.87 22.10
CA LEU A 33 6.09 22.03 22.76
C LEU A 33 6.58 21.44 24.11
N GLY A 34 7.79 21.81 24.57
CA GLY A 34 8.36 21.32 25.81
C GLY A 34 8.98 19.93 25.75
N PHE A 35 9.30 19.42 24.53
CA PHE A 35 10.00 18.15 24.35
C PHE A 35 11.49 18.40 24.09
N ASP A 36 12.35 17.60 24.71
CA ASP A 36 13.80 17.67 24.51
C ASP A 36 14.23 16.70 23.40
N LEU A 37 14.19 17.19 22.13
CA LEU A 37 14.78 16.52 20.98
C LEU A 37 16.00 17.31 20.53
N LYS A 38 17.14 16.64 20.37
CA LYS A 38 18.40 17.27 19.94
C LYS A 38 18.74 16.89 18.50
N GLU A 39 19.37 17.81 17.77
CA GLU A 39 19.80 17.57 16.39
C GLU A 39 20.83 16.44 16.30
N GLU A 40 21.67 16.27 17.30
CA GLU A 40 22.65 15.19 17.42
C GLU A 40 22.01 13.80 17.58
N ASP A 41 20.74 13.72 18.02
CA ASP A 41 19.97 12.48 18.10
C ASP A 41 19.37 12.07 16.76
N PHE A 42 19.74 12.74 15.66
CA PHE A 42 19.31 12.34 14.33
C PHE A 42 19.76 10.91 14.06
N PRO A 43 18.82 10.00 13.80
CA PRO A 43 19.18 8.62 13.53
C PRO A 43 20.00 8.53 12.25
N SER A 44 21.26 8.09 12.36
CA SER A 44 22.17 7.94 11.22
C SER A 44 21.67 6.95 10.16
N ASP A 45 20.73 6.08 10.55
CA ASP A 45 20.05 5.11 9.71
C ASP A 45 18.70 5.60 9.17
N MET A 46 18.37 6.89 9.36
CA MET A 46 17.15 7.47 8.83
C MET A 46 17.21 7.50 7.30
N THR A 47 16.45 6.59 6.71
CA THR A 47 16.43 6.29 5.29
C THR A 47 15.07 6.62 4.68
N ASP A 48 14.92 6.39 3.39
CA ASP A 48 13.63 6.41 2.68
C ASP A 48 12.55 5.54 3.36
N LYS A 49 12.94 4.48 4.06
CA LYS A 49 12.01 3.62 4.83
C LYS A 49 11.29 4.42 5.92
N HIS A 50 12.00 5.26 6.69
CA HIS A 50 11.40 6.13 7.71
C HIS A 50 10.49 7.19 7.09
N TYR A 51 10.89 7.75 5.96
CA TYR A 51 10.06 8.66 5.19
C TYR A 51 8.74 7.99 4.77
N PHE A 52 8.80 6.81 4.17
CA PHE A 52 7.61 6.07 3.74
C PHE A 52 6.71 5.67 4.89
N TRP A 53 7.29 5.26 6.02
CA TRP A 53 6.52 4.94 7.21
C TRP A 53 5.78 6.18 7.73
N SER A 54 6.42 7.35 7.73
CA SER A 54 5.78 8.61 8.10
C SER A 54 4.65 8.99 7.13
N MET A 55 4.85 8.80 5.83
CA MET A 55 3.82 9.02 4.81
C MET A 55 2.62 8.08 5.03
N LEU A 56 2.87 6.82 5.37
CA LEU A 56 1.80 5.86 5.66
C LEU A 56 1.00 6.28 6.90
N GLN A 57 1.66 6.71 7.97
CA GLN A 57 0.97 7.19 9.18
C GLN A 57 0.07 8.40 8.90
N ILE A 58 0.51 9.32 8.06
CA ILE A 58 -0.29 10.46 7.63
C ILE A 58 -1.49 9.99 6.81
N LYS A 59 -1.30 9.05 5.89
CA LYS A 59 -2.38 8.51 5.06
C LYS A 59 -3.45 7.82 5.89
N VAL A 60 -3.07 6.98 6.83
CA VAL A 60 -3.99 6.31 7.76
C VAL A 60 -4.77 7.32 8.61
N SER A 61 -4.15 8.45 8.93
CA SER A 61 -4.80 9.56 9.65
C SER A 61 -5.68 10.44 8.75
N GLY A 62 -5.78 10.14 7.44
CA GLY A 62 -6.57 10.92 6.48
C GLY A 62 -5.93 12.24 6.05
N ILE A 63 -4.65 12.44 6.36
CA ILE A 63 -3.90 13.67 6.05
C ILE A 63 -2.80 13.35 5.04
N GLY A 64 -2.69 14.16 3.99
CA GLY A 64 -1.63 14.06 2.98
C GLY A 64 -1.85 13.00 1.91
N SER A 65 -0.85 12.82 1.06
CA SER A 65 -0.81 11.81 -0.01
C SER A 65 0.41 10.93 0.13
N VAL A 66 0.30 9.69 -0.32
CA VAL A 66 1.40 8.72 -0.32
C VAL A 66 1.92 8.54 -1.74
N ASP A 67 3.23 8.60 -1.92
CA ASP A 67 3.86 8.23 -3.19
C ASP A 67 4.00 6.70 -3.28
N TYR A 68 2.92 6.04 -3.65
CA TYR A 68 2.86 4.58 -3.79
C TYR A 68 3.83 4.05 -4.85
N ARG A 69 4.10 4.83 -5.90
CA ARG A 69 5.04 4.46 -6.95
C ARG A 69 6.46 4.37 -6.40
N ARG A 70 6.88 5.36 -5.66
CA ARG A 70 8.22 5.39 -5.04
C ARG A 70 8.40 4.26 -4.03
N ILE A 71 7.34 3.96 -3.25
CA ILE A 71 7.35 2.82 -2.31
C ILE A 71 7.55 1.50 -3.07
N TYR A 72 6.78 1.28 -4.15
CA TYR A 72 6.94 0.10 -4.99
C TYR A 72 8.35 0.02 -5.59
N ASP A 73 8.86 1.13 -6.13
CA ASP A 73 10.16 1.17 -6.81
C ASP A 73 11.34 0.86 -5.89
N ASN A 74 11.22 1.14 -4.59
CA ASN A 74 12.24 0.87 -3.57
C ASN A 74 11.99 -0.43 -2.78
N SER A 75 10.95 -1.20 -3.12
CA SER A 75 10.62 -2.45 -2.42
C SER A 75 11.32 -3.66 -3.02
N GLU A 76 11.52 -4.69 -2.20
CA GLU A 76 11.95 -6.02 -2.67
C GLU A 76 10.93 -6.64 -3.62
N ALA A 77 9.64 -6.34 -3.44
CA ALA A 77 8.55 -6.83 -4.29
C ALA A 77 8.79 -6.54 -5.77
N LYS A 78 9.37 -5.38 -6.11
CA LYS A 78 9.69 -5.01 -7.49
C LYS A 78 10.63 -6.01 -8.15
N GLN A 79 11.63 -6.50 -7.43
CA GLN A 79 12.60 -7.48 -7.97
C GLN A 79 11.92 -8.82 -8.28
N HIS A 80 11.05 -9.28 -7.38
CA HIS A 80 10.33 -10.55 -7.53
C HIS A 80 9.23 -10.50 -8.60
N ILE A 81 8.56 -9.35 -8.74
CA ILE A 81 7.47 -9.15 -9.70
C ILE A 81 8.00 -8.80 -11.11
N ARG A 82 9.23 -8.32 -11.22
CA ARG A 82 9.83 -7.88 -12.49
C ARG A 82 9.65 -8.91 -13.61
N GLY A 83 9.18 -8.43 -14.77
CA GLY A 83 8.91 -9.27 -15.96
C GLY A 83 7.62 -10.10 -15.90
N ARG A 84 6.87 -10.06 -14.78
CA ARG A 84 5.61 -10.79 -14.61
C ARG A 84 4.39 -9.88 -14.58
N ALA A 85 4.54 -8.68 -14.04
CA ALA A 85 3.51 -7.66 -13.96
C ALA A 85 4.16 -6.27 -13.99
N SER A 86 3.44 -5.28 -14.52
CA SER A 86 3.85 -3.88 -14.54
C SER A 86 3.16 -3.11 -13.44
N TYR A 87 3.87 -2.18 -12.79
CA TYR A 87 3.21 -1.30 -11.83
C TYR A 87 2.12 -0.47 -12.48
N MET A 88 0.96 -0.39 -11.84
CA MET A 88 -0.17 0.42 -12.26
C MET A 88 -0.88 1.03 -11.04
N THR A 89 -1.43 2.23 -11.21
CA THR A 89 -2.27 2.85 -10.18
C THR A 89 -3.67 2.24 -10.19
N ILE A 90 -4.38 2.31 -9.05
CA ILE A 90 -5.80 1.89 -8.99
C ILE A 90 -6.63 2.69 -10.00
N LYS A 91 -6.37 4.00 -10.13
CA LYS A 91 -7.04 4.87 -11.10
C LYS A 91 -6.92 4.34 -12.53
N ASP A 92 -5.72 3.94 -12.94
CA ASP A 92 -5.48 3.44 -14.30
C ASP A 92 -6.08 2.03 -14.50
N ALA A 93 -6.22 1.25 -13.42
CA ALA A 93 -6.83 -0.07 -13.47
C ALA A 93 -8.33 -0.04 -13.83
N PHE A 94 -9.01 1.09 -13.62
CA PHE A 94 -10.40 1.28 -14.03
C PHE A 94 -10.58 1.57 -15.51
N LEU A 95 -9.52 1.85 -16.25
CA LEU A 95 -9.61 2.09 -17.69
C LEU A 95 -9.96 0.80 -18.43
N LYS A 96 -10.88 0.89 -19.42
CA LYS A 96 -11.34 -0.28 -20.17
C LYS A 96 -10.21 -1.03 -20.86
N GLU A 97 -9.21 -0.31 -21.38
CA GLU A 97 -8.02 -0.89 -22.00
C GLU A 97 -7.07 -1.59 -21.03
N SER A 98 -7.34 -1.52 -19.74
CA SER A 98 -6.55 -2.18 -18.69
C SER A 98 -7.04 -3.58 -18.36
N GLU A 99 -8.23 -3.97 -18.81
CA GLU A 99 -8.77 -5.31 -18.61
C GLU A 99 -7.83 -6.41 -19.15
N GLY A 100 -7.67 -7.47 -18.38
CA GLY A 100 -6.80 -8.60 -18.72
C GLY A 100 -5.31 -8.36 -18.46
N LYS A 101 -4.88 -7.14 -18.16
CA LYS A 101 -3.47 -6.86 -17.86
C LYS A 101 -3.09 -7.42 -16.48
N ARG A 102 -1.86 -7.95 -16.41
CA ARG A 102 -1.22 -8.33 -15.16
C ARG A 102 -0.47 -7.12 -14.60
N ILE A 103 -0.85 -6.70 -13.41
CA ILE A 103 -0.32 -5.49 -12.78
C ILE A 103 0.21 -5.76 -11.39
N ALA A 104 1.10 -4.90 -10.94
CA ALA A 104 1.48 -4.76 -9.55
C ALA A 104 0.86 -3.48 -8.98
N VAL A 105 0.16 -3.60 -7.87
CA VAL A 105 -0.43 -2.46 -7.16
C VAL A 105 0.20 -2.36 -5.79
N CYS A 106 0.59 -1.14 -5.39
CA CYS A 106 0.95 -0.79 -4.03
C CYS A 106 -0.20 0.01 -3.44
N ALA A 107 -0.84 -0.47 -2.38
CA ALA A 107 -2.06 0.13 -1.83
C ALA A 107 -2.23 -0.16 -0.34
N THR A 108 -3.04 0.65 0.34
CA THR A 108 -3.42 0.44 1.74
C THR A 108 -4.65 -0.48 1.80
N VAL A 109 -4.61 -1.48 2.66
CA VAL A 109 -5.75 -2.37 2.94
C VAL A 109 -6.69 -1.68 3.91
N LEU A 110 -7.93 -1.43 3.48
CA LEU A 110 -8.98 -0.87 4.33
C LEU A 110 -9.72 -1.96 5.11
N GLU A 111 -10.17 -2.98 4.37
CA GLU A 111 -11.02 -4.05 4.89
C GLU A 111 -10.63 -5.37 4.24
N HIS A 112 -10.97 -6.46 4.92
CA HIS A 112 -10.94 -7.80 4.35
C HIS A 112 -12.17 -8.58 4.81
N ASP A 113 -12.72 -9.38 3.89
CA ASP A 113 -13.86 -10.25 4.12
C ASP A 113 -13.53 -11.66 3.63
N GLU A 114 -13.69 -12.64 4.50
CA GLU A 114 -13.62 -14.07 4.13
C GLU A 114 -15.01 -14.55 3.70
N VAL A 115 -15.10 -15.16 2.53
CA VAL A 115 -16.35 -15.66 1.97
C VAL A 115 -16.22 -17.15 1.69
N GLU A 116 -17.05 -17.96 2.34
CA GLU A 116 -17.17 -19.39 2.05
C GLU A 116 -18.11 -19.61 0.86
N TYR A 117 -17.74 -20.50 -0.02
CA TYR A 117 -18.57 -20.91 -1.14
C TYR A 117 -18.40 -22.41 -1.43
N GLN A 118 -19.39 -23.00 -2.07
CA GLN A 118 -19.31 -24.37 -2.54
C GLN A 118 -18.92 -24.39 -4.02
N ASP A 119 -17.82 -25.04 -4.33
CA ASP A 119 -17.38 -25.21 -5.73
C ASP A 119 -18.42 -26.06 -6.48
N LYS A 120 -19.01 -25.47 -7.52
CA LYS A 120 -20.09 -26.12 -8.30
C LYS A 120 -19.64 -27.38 -9.03
N LYS A 121 -18.33 -27.54 -9.27
CA LYS A 121 -17.79 -28.71 -10.01
C LYS A 121 -17.42 -29.85 -9.08
N THR A 122 -16.82 -29.53 -7.94
CA THR A 122 -16.30 -30.55 -7.00
C THR A 122 -17.21 -30.78 -5.79
N GLY A 123 -18.13 -29.85 -5.51
CA GLY A 123 -18.94 -29.87 -4.30
C GLY A 123 -18.18 -29.48 -3.02
N GLU A 124 -16.89 -29.18 -3.14
CA GLU A 124 -16.05 -28.85 -2.00
C GLU A 124 -16.34 -27.43 -1.47
N LYS A 125 -16.28 -27.28 -0.16
CA LYS A 125 -16.28 -25.96 0.48
C LYS A 125 -14.92 -25.29 0.29
N LYS A 126 -14.92 -24.12 -0.29
CA LYS A 126 -13.73 -23.28 -0.53
C LYS A 126 -13.95 -21.91 0.07
N THR A 127 -12.85 -21.22 0.34
CA THR A 127 -12.88 -19.86 0.89
C THR A 127 -12.12 -18.94 -0.05
N PHE A 128 -12.67 -17.78 -0.36
CA PHE A 128 -11.92 -16.70 -0.98
C PHE A 128 -11.96 -15.48 -0.07
N CYS A 129 -11.00 -14.59 -0.25
CA CYS A 129 -10.96 -13.35 0.51
C CYS A 129 -11.08 -12.15 -0.43
N LYS A 130 -11.87 -11.17 -0.01
CA LYS A 130 -11.97 -9.86 -0.66
C LYS A 130 -11.23 -8.84 0.17
N LEU A 131 -10.33 -8.08 -0.46
CA LEU A 131 -9.71 -6.91 0.16
C LEU A 131 -10.22 -5.64 -0.52
N LYS A 132 -10.54 -4.62 0.28
CA LYS A 132 -10.67 -3.27 -0.23
C LYS A 132 -9.32 -2.57 -0.17
N LEU A 133 -8.76 -2.24 -1.32
CA LEU A 133 -7.48 -1.59 -1.48
C LEU A 133 -7.69 -0.11 -1.81
N GLN A 134 -7.02 0.78 -1.10
CA GLN A 134 -7.06 2.21 -1.35
C GLN A 134 -5.71 2.75 -1.80
N GLN A 135 -5.76 3.56 -2.85
CA GLN A 135 -4.64 4.37 -3.31
C GLN A 135 -5.13 5.79 -3.57
N ASN A 136 -4.71 6.73 -2.73
CA ASN A 136 -5.27 8.09 -2.67
C ASN A 136 -6.81 8.05 -2.45
N ASN A 137 -7.59 8.54 -3.41
CA ASN A 137 -9.06 8.56 -3.34
C ASN A 137 -9.71 7.38 -4.04
N ASP A 138 -8.92 6.56 -4.73
CA ASP A 138 -9.42 5.44 -5.52
C ASP A 138 -9.43 4.17 -4.67
N ILE A 139 -10.51 3.42 -4.73
CA ILE A 139 -10.70 2.14 -4.02
C ILE A 139 -11.03 1.07 -5.03
N ILE A 140 -10.36 -0.08 -4.95
CA ILE A 140 -10.61 -1.25 -5.79
C ILE A 140 -10.73 -2.51 -4.94
N GLU A 141 -11.58 -3.44 -5.36
CA GLU A 141 -11.66 -4.76 -4.72
C GLU A 141 -10.58 -5.68 -5.31
N LEU A 142 -9.87 -6.40 -4.42
CA LEU A 142 -8.98 -7.49 -4.79
C LEU A 142 -9.61 -8.80 -4.30
N VAL A 143 -9.87 -9.72 -5.22
CA VAL A 143 -10.34 -11.08 -4.94
C VAL A 143 -9.16 -12.03 -4.90
N MET A 144 -8.95 -12.66 -3.76
CA MET A 144 -7.94 -13.71 -3.55
C MET A 144 -8.62 -15.06 -3.49
N TRP A 145 -8.40 -15.89 -4.51
CA TRP A 145 -8.99 -17.22 -4.58
C TRP A 145 -8.35 -18.20 -3.57
N ASP A 146 -9.08 -19.24 -3.24
CA ASP A 146 -8.84 -20.21 -2.16
C ASP A 146 -7.37 -20.58 -1.95
N ASP A 147 -6.70 -21.12 -2.97
CA ASP A 147 -5.29 -21.55 -2.84
C ASP A 147 -4.35 -20.41 -2.48
N PHE A 148 -4.50 -19.25 -3.15
CA PHE A 148 -3.67 -18.09 -2.91
C PHE A 148 -3.96 -17.48 -1.54
N TYR A 149 -5.25 -17.41 -1.17
CA TYR A 149 -5.65 -16.90 0.13
C TYR A 149 -5.13 -17.77 1.26
N LYS A 150 -5.30 -19.09 1.21
CA LYS A 150 -4.79 -20.02 2.23
C LYS A 150 -3.28 -19.88 2.43
N ALA A 151 -2.52 -19.77 1.35
CA ALA A 151 -1.07 -19.61 1.41
C ALA A 151 -0.61 -18.25 2.00
N ASN A 152 -1.47 -17.23 2.00
CA ASN A 152 -1.14 -15.87 2.44
C ASN A 152 -2.02 -15.36 3.60
N ARG A 153 -2.82 -16.24 4.22
CA ARG A 153 -3.85 -15.85 5.20
C ARG A 153 -3.30 -14.98 6.33
N ASP A 154 -2.19 -15.37 6.92
CA ASP A 154 -1.59 -14.63 8.03
C ASP A 154 -1.12 -13.22 7.60
N LYS A 155 -0.56 -13.10 6.40
CA LYS A 155 -0.17 -11.79 5.83
C LYS A 155 -1.39 -10.90 5.62
N VAL A 156 -2.50 -11.47 5.14
CA VAL A 156 -3.76 -10.76 4.90
C VAL A 156 -4.35 -10.24 6.21
N ILE A 157 -4.46 -11.09 7.23
CA ILE A 157 -5.00 -10.70 8.55
C ILE A 157 -4.17 -9.57 9.15
N GLN A 158 -2.84 -9.63 9.02
CA GLN A 158 -1.93 -8.62 9.55
C GLN A 158 -1.89 -7.33 8.73
N SER A 159 -2.50 -7.31 7.54
CA SER A 159 -2.40 -6.19 6.60
C SER A 159 -3.44 -5.08 6.80
N LYS A 160 -4.44 -5.28 7.64
CA LYS A 160 -5.48 -4.25 7.89
C LYS A 160 -4.87 -2.92 8.31
N ASN A 161 -5.25 -1.84 7.63
CA ASN A 161 -4.70 -0.49 7.78
C ASN A 161 -3.19 -0.40 7.51
N LYS A 162 -2.62 -1.40 6.83
CA LYS A 162 -1.23 -1.38 6.39
C LYS A 162 -1.15 -1.37 4.87
N MET A 163 0.03 -1.08 4.39
CA MET A 163 0.30 -1.10 2.96
C MET A 163 0.76 -2.47 2.51
N ILE A 164 0.28 -2.88 1.35
CA ILE A 164 0.71 -4.09 0.67
C ILE A 164 1.15 -3.79 -0.76
N ILE A 165 1.96 -4.67 -1.31
CA ILE A 165 2.22 -4.76 -2.74
C ILE A 165 1.72 -6.11 -3.20
N VAL A 166 0.83 -6.12 -4.19
CA VAL A 166 0.27 -7.35 -4.74
C VAL A 166 0.32 -7.35 -6.26
N SER A 167 0.64 -8.50 -6.85
CA SER A 167 0.47 -8.71 -8.29
C SER A 167 -0.88 -9.41 -8.54
N ALA A 168 -1.64 -8.86 -9.49
CA ALA A 168 -2.99 -9.32 -9.80
C ALA A 168 -3.29 -9.13 -11.30
N ILE A 169 -4.40 -9.68 -11.76
CA ILE A 169 -4.97 -9.42 -13.08
C ILE A 169 -6.20 -8.55 -12.94
N ILE A 170 -6.37 -7.59 -13.84
CA ILE A 170 -7.57 -6.76 -13.89
C ILE A 170 -8.68 -7.53 -14.60
N LYS A 171 -9.85 -7.60 -13.95
CA LYS A 171 -11.06 -8.23 -14.49
C LYS A 171 -12.25 -7.31 -14.32
N TYR A 172 -13.15 -7.34 -15.30
CA TYR A 172 -14.47 -6.76 -15.10
C TYR A 172 -15.34 -7.72 -14.31
N SER A 173 -16.04 -7.21 -13.33
CA SER A 173 -16.98 -7.96 -12.51
C SER A 173 -18.41 -7.59 -12.86
N ASP A 174 -19.15 -8.49 -13.48
CA ASP A 174 -20.57 -8.27 -13.81
C ASP A 174 -21.41 -8.08 -12.54
N TYR A 175 -20.98 -8.66 -11.42
CA TYR A 175 -21.67 -8.54 -10.14
C TYR A 175 -21.60 -7.12 -9.55
N SER A 176 -20.42 -6.50 -9.59
CA SER A 176 -20.20 -5.13 -9.07
C SER A 176 -20.32 -4.05 -10.13
N GLY A 177 -20.41 -4.42 -11.42
CA GLY A 177 -20.47 -3.48 -12.53
C GLY A 177 -19.19 -2.65 -12.73
N CYS A 178 -18.07 -3.10 -12.19
CA CYS A 178 -16.80 -2.38 -12.26
C CYS A 178 -15.58 -3.31 -12.36
N HIS A 179 -14.41 -2.74 -12.67
CA HIS A 179 -13.17 -3.50 -12.64
C HIS A 179 -12.77 -3.85 -11.20
N CYS A 180 -12.25 -5.05 -11.04
CA CYS A 180 -11.65 -5.56 -9.82
C CYS A 180 -10.29 -6.19 -10.12
N LEU A 181 -9.51 -6.43 -9.08
CA LEU A 181 -8.27 -7.20 -9.14
C LEU A 181 -8.55 -8.64 -8.74
N GLN A 182 -7.93 -9.58 -9.43
CA GLN A 182 -8.01 -11.00 -9.04
C GLN A 182 -6.62 -11.61 -8.98
N THR A 183 -6.38 -12.45 -7.99
CA THR A 183 -5.14 -13.22 -7.93
C THR A 183 -5.17 -14.34 -8.98
N TYR A 184 -4.00 -14.70 -9.45
CA TYR A 184 -3.76 -15.80 -10.39
C TYR A 184 -2.61 -16.67 -9.87
N LYS A 185 -2.38 -17.84 -10.48
CA LYS A 185 -1.44 -18.87 -9.99
C LYS A 185 -0.05 -18.36 -9.58
N SER A 186 0.48 -17.35 -10.27
CA SER A 186 1.79 -16.76 -9.97
C SER A 186 1.70 -15.36 -9.34
N SER A 187 0.57 -15.00 -8.73
CA SER A 187 0.45 -13.78 -7.94
C SER A 187 1.36 -13.81 -6.72
N MET A 188 1.76 -12.66 -6.26
CA MET A 188 2.63 -12.47 -5.09
C MET A 188 2.04 -11.38 -4.20
N LEU A 189 2.21 -11.53 -2.89
CA LEU A 189 1.78 -10.59 -1.86
C LEU A 189 2.94 -10.27 -0.91
N PHE A 190 3.20 -8.99 -0.71
CA PHE A 190 4.21 -8.45 0.18
C PHE A 190 3.57 -7.43 1.12
N ASN A 191 3.88 -7.53 2.40
CA ASN A 191 3.60 -6.46 3.36
C ASN A 191 4.76 -5.45 3.29
N VAL A 192 4.42 -4.15 3.35
CA VAL A 192 5.39 -3.04 3.31
C VAL A 192 5.69 -2.56 4.72
#